data_1ef77e3b71920bf5a3f426915cd902e5
#
_entry.id   1ef77e3b71920bf5a3f426915cd902e5
#
_cell.length_a   1.000
_cell.length_b   1.000
_cell.length_c   1.000
_cell.angle_alpha   90.00
_cell.angle_beta   90.00
_cell.angle_gamma   90.00
#
_symmetry.space_group_name_H-M   'P 1'
#
loop_
_entity.id
_entity.type
_entity.pdbx_description
1 polymer ?
#
loop_
_entity_poly.entity_id
_entity_poly.type
_entity_poly.pdbx_seq_one_letter_code
_entity_poly.pdbx_strand_id
1 'polypeptide(L)'
;MIGWIIHPTAMKSTKVAIIAVLAALSIGSNYAMMSLYNVKFMDLIVFVAGFCFGPLVGGFTGVLSWSVYGALNPLGFSLPIWLATMLSEAVYGVVGGLLGRSLAEPSRKGGSGQFELRVFFGTLGVFLTLLYDVITTIVFVYVGGQHILTAIIMGVPFILVHVLSNGLFFGLGCVPAIRVVMKTVGGRAFGIPEK
;
A
#
# COMPACT_ATOMS: atom_id res chain seq x y z
N MET A 1 7.06 15.99 21.66
CA MET A 1 5.99 16.54 20.81
C MET A 1 6.67 17.13 19.57
N ILE A 2 6.90 16.33 18.52
CA ILE A 2 7.59 16.77 17.29
C ILE A 2 6.51 17.26 16.35
N GLY A 3 6.35 18.59 16.32
CA GLY A 3 5.39 19.26 15.47
C GLY A 3 5.78 19.14 14.00
N TRP A 4 4.86 18.67 13.18
CA TRP A 4 4.90 18.77 11.73
C TRP A 4 4.67 20.25 11.34
N ILE A 5 5.70 21.11 11.54
CA ILE A 5 5.65 22.47 11.02
C ILE A 5 6.03 22.39 9.53
N ILE A 6 5.03 22.13 8.74
CA ILE A 6 5.10 22.17 7.29
C ILE A 6 4.56 23.52 6.85
N HIS A 7 5.41 24.36 6.28
CA HIS A 7 5.00 25.63 5.66
C HIS A 7 3.92 25.35 4.61
N PRO A 8 2.71 25.97 4.69
CA PRO A 8 1.52 25.50 3.97
C PRO A 8 1.56 25.64 2.44
N THR A 9 2.43 26.48 1.89
CA THR A 9 2.38 26.84 0.46
C THR A 9 3.39 26.12 -0.42
N ALA A 10 4.63 25.86 0.04
CA ALA A 10 5.67 25.23 -0.77
C ALA A 10 5.54 23.69 -0.86
N MET A 11 4.79 23.07 0.02
CA MET A 11 4.70 21.61 0.12
C MET A 11 3.56 20.97 -0.67
N LYS A 12 2.61 21.75 -1.18
CA LYS A 12 1.48 21.19 -1.96
C LYS A 12 1.97 20.56 -3.26
N SER A 13 2.83 21.22 -4.02
CA SER A 13 3.36 20.70 -5.28
C SER A 13 4.27 19.49 -5.09
N THR A 14 5.13 19.51 -4.07
CA THR A 14 6.01 18.36 -3.75
C THR A 14 5.22 17.12 -3.37
N LYS A 15 4.17 17.26 -2.54
CA LYS A 15 3.31 16.11 -2.18
C LYS A 15 2.59 15.54 -3.40
N VAL A 16 2.07 16.39 -4.26
CA VAL A 16 1.42 15.98 -5.51
C VAL A 16 2.41 15.22 -6.40
N ALA A 17 3.63 15.73 -6.56
CA ALA A 17 4.68 15.06 -7.32
C ALA A 17 5.03 13.68 -6.74
N ILE A 18 5.18 13.57 -5.41
CA ILE A 18 5.44 12.29 -4.74
C ILE A 18 4.30 11.30 -4.99
N ILE A 19 3.04 11.73 -4.82
CA ILE A 19 1.86 10.89 -5.09
C ILE A 19 1.88 10.41 -6.55
N ALA A 20 2.11 11.30 -7.50
CA ALA A 20 2.11 10.95 -8.92
C ALA A 20 3.22 9.95 -9.26
N VAL A 21 4.45 10.16 -8.77
CA VAL A 21 5.59 9.26 -9.02
C VAL A 21 5.36 7.89 -8.39
N LEU A 22 4.90 7.84 -7.13
CA LEU A 22 4.67 6.58 -6.44
C LEU A 22 3.45 5.83 -7.00
N ALA A 23 2.41 6.54 -7.44
CA ALA A 23 1.29 5.92 -8.15
C ALA A 23 1.74 5.36 -9.51
N ALA A 24 2.55 6.08 -10.27
CA ALA A 24 3.10 5.58 -11.53
C ALA A 24 3.98 4.33 -11.32
N LEU A 25 4.81 4.31 -10.27
CA LEU A 25 5.61 3.14 -9.89
C LEU A 25 4.70 1.95 -9.50
N SER A 26 3.65 2.20 -8.72
CA SER A 26 2.66 1.20 -8.34
C SER A 26 1.98 0.58 -9.56
N ILE A 27 1.48 1.41 -10.45
CA ILE A 27 0.83 0.99 -11.70
C ILE A 27 1.81 0.18 -12.57
N GLY A 28 3.01 0.71 -12.80
CA GLY A 28 4.06 0.05 -13.58
C GLY A 28 4.45 -1.30 -13.01
N SER A 29 4.59 -1.42 -11.68
CA SER A 29 4.89 -2.69 -11.02
C SER A 29 3.77 -3.72 -11.21
N ASN A 30 2.49 -3.30 -11.15
CA ASN A 30 1.37 -4.19 -11.38
C ASN A 30 1.32 -4.71 -12.83
N TYR A 31 1.57 -3.84 -13.82
CA TYR A 31 1.66 -4.28 -15.21
C TYR A 31 2.86 -5.23 -15.45
N ALA A 32 4.01 -4.96 -14.83
CA ALA A 32 5.16 -5.85 -14.92
C ALA A 32 4.91 -7.24 -14.30
N MET A 33 4.03 -7.31 -13.29
CA MET A 33 3.68 -8.56 -12.61
C MET A 33 2.39 -9.19 -13.14
N MET A 34 1.78 -8.66 -14.19
CA MET A 34 0.48 -9.14 -14.72
C MET A 34 0.46 -10.63 -15.08
N SER A 35 1.61 -11.20 -15.45
CA SER A 35 1.76 -12.64 -15.72
C SER A 35 1.68 -13.51 -14.46
N LEU A 36 1.84 -12.92 -13.29
CA LEU A 36 1.75 -13.60 -12.01
C LEU A 36 0.34 -13.39 -11.44
N TYR A 37 -0.38 -14.48 -11.33
CA TYR A 37 -1.77 -14.45 -10.95
C TYR A 37 -2.00 -13.88 -9.55
N ASN A 38 -2.70 -12.75 -9.46
CA ASN A 38 -3.04 -12.02 -8.24
C ASN A 38 -1.83 -11.69 -7.33
N VAL A 39 -0.63 -11.52 -7.90
CA VAL A 39 0.56 -11.03 -7.21
C VAL A 39 0.69 -9.55 -7.49
N LYS A 40 0.64 -8.72 -6.44
CA LYS A 40 0.64 -7.26 -6.56
C LYS A 40 1.75 -6.65 -5.69
N PHE A 41 2.62 -5.87 -6.30
CA PHE A 41 3.62 -5.12 -5.56
C PHE A 41 3.14 -3.70 -5.19
N MET A 42 2.02 -3.31 -5.77
CA MET A 42 1.35 -2.03 -5.56
C MET A 42 1.10 -1.76 -4.08
N ASP A 43 0.53 -2.74 -3.38
CA ASP A 43 0.07 -2.63 -1.99
C ASP A 43 1.24 -2.25 -1.05
N LEU A 44 2.42 -2.85 -1.27
CA LEU A 44 3.64 -2.48 -0.54
C LEU A 44 4.08 -1.05 -0.86
N ILE A 45 4.05 -0.63 -2.12
CA ILE A 45 4.46 0.73 -2.53
C ILE A 45 3.53 1.76 -1.89
N VAL A 46 2.22 1.52 -1.93
CA VAL A 46 1.20 2.41 -1.34
C VAL A 46 1.38 2.50 0.19
N PHE A 47 1.63 1.36 0.84
CA PHE A 47 1.92 1.33 2.27
C PHE A 47 3.19 2.13 2.62
N VAL A 48 4.29 1.91 1.89
CA VAL A 48 5.56 2.63 2.10
C VAL A 48 5.41 4.13 1.81
N ALA A 49 4.62 4.50 0.80
CA ALA A 49 4.28 5.89 0.54
C ALA A 49 3.63 6.56 1.76
N GLY A 50 2.65 5.89 2.35
CA GLY A 50 2.02 6.36 3.59
C GLY A 50 2.99 6.41 4.75
N PHE A 51 3.74 5.35 4.98
CA PHE A 51 4.70 5.23 6.07
C PHE A 51 5.75 6.35 6.05
N CYS A 52 6.28 6.65 4.86
CA CYS A 52 7.32 7.64 4.69
C CYS A 52 6.81 9.08 4.60
N PHE A 53 5.64 9.32 4.01
CA PHE A 53 5.17 10.67 3.69
C PHE A 53 3.85 11.06 4.37
N GLY A 54 3.30 10.16 5.18
CA GLY A 54 2.08 10.38 5.95
C GLY A 54 0.80 9.85 5.30
N PRO A 55 -0.28 9.72 6.11
CA PRO A 55 -1.49 8.99 5.71
C PRO A 55 -2.22 9.59 4.51
N LEU A 56 -2.18 10.91 4.34
CA LEU A 56 -2.79 11.56 3.17
C LEU A 56 -2.04 11.23 1.88
N VAL A 57 -0.71 11.25 1.91
CA VAL A 57 0.09 10.90 0.71
C VAL A 57 -0.12 9.44 0.34
N GLY A 58 -0.06 8.53 1.33
CA GLY A 58 -0.31 7.11 1.10
C GLY A 58 -1.72 6.83 0.58
N GLY A 59 -2.75 7.40 1.23
CA GLY A 59 -4.13 7.23 0.82
C GLY A 59 -4.38 7.71 -0.61
N PHE A 60 -3.91 8.92 -0.95
CA PHE A 60 -4.05 9.43 -2.33
C PHE A 60 -3.20 8.65 -3.35
N THR A 61 -2.05 8.10 -2.95
CA THR A 61 -1.27 7.20 -3.82
C THR A 61 -2.09 5.95 -4.15
N GLY A 62 -2.73 5.32 -3.16
CA GLY A 62 -3.61 4.17 -3.38
C GLY A 62 -4.81 4.48 -4.27
N VAL A 63 -5.52 5.58 -3.96
CA VAL A 63 -6.64 6.06 -4.78
C VAL A 63 -6.22 6.26 -6.23
N LEU A 64 -5.14 7.01 -6.48
CA LEU A 64 -4.68 7.31 -7.82
C LEU A 64 -4.20 6.05 -8.57
N SER A 65 -3.49 5.16 -7.88
CA SER A 65 -3.02 3.90 -8.46
C SER A 65 -4.18 3.06 -8.99
N TRP A 66 -5.20 2.82 -8.17
CA TRP A 66 -6.37 2.04 -8.60
C TRP A 66 -7.31 2.82 -9.51
N SER A 67 -7.38 4.14 -9.40
CA SER A 67 -8.16 4.94 -10.36
C SER A 67 -7.70 4.69 -11.78
N VAL A 68 -6.39 4.68 -12.02
CA VAL A 68 -5.82 4.47 -13.35
C VAL A 68 -5.78 2.98 -13.71
N TYR A 69 -5.19 2.14 -12.84
CA TYR A 69 -5.05 0.72 -13.12
C TYR A 69 -6.40 0.02 -13.30
N GLY A 70 -7.38 0.31 -12.44
CA GLY A 70 -8.70 -0.31 -12.52
C GLY A 70 -9.52 0.17 -13.72
N ALA A 71 -9.35 1.43 -14.16
CA ALA A 71 -9.99 1.92 -15.38
C ALA A 71 -9.41 1.28 -16.66
N LEU A 72 -8.12 0.95 -16.64
CA LEU A 72 -7.39 0.33 -17.76
C LEU A 72 -7.25 -1.19 -17.60
N ASN A 73 -8.02 -1.79 -16.68
CA ASN A 73 -7.91 -3.22 -16.39
C ASN A 73 -8.36 -4.06 -17.60
N PRO A 74 -7.49 -4.95 -18.13
CA PRO A 74 -7.80 -5.80 -19.26
C PRO A 74 -8.90 -6.84 -18.97
N LEU A 75 -9.20 -7.11 -17.69
CA LEU A 75 -10.25 -8.02 -17.25
C LEU A 75 -11.65 -7.39 -17.26
N GLY A 76 -11.76 -6.12 -17.65
CA GLY A 76 -13.01 -5.37 -17.73
C GLY A 76 -13.18 -4.34 -16.62
N PHE A 77 -14.19 -3.49 -16.78
CA PHE A 77 -14.51 -2.39 -15.87
C PHE A 77 -15.88 -2.58 -15.23
N SER A 78 -15.94 -2.44 -13.94
CA SER A 78 -17.17 -2.36 -13.15
C SER A 78 -17.04 -1.24 -12.13
N LEU A 79 -17.90 -0.24 -12.21
CA LEU A 79 -17.83 0.93 -11.33
C LEU A 79 -17.86 0.58 -9.83
N PRO A 80 -18.74 -0.29 -9.33
CA PRO A 80 -18.75 -0.65 -7.91
C PRO A 80 -17.47 -1.38 -7.48
N ILE A 81 -16.95 -2.30 -8.31
CA ILE A 81 -15.71 -3.02 -8.02
C ILE A 81 -14.52 -2.05 -8.05
N TRP A 82 -14.48 -1.16 -9.03
CA TRP A 82 -13.46 -0.13 -9.16
C TRP A 82 -13.42 0.80 -7.93
N LEU A 83 -14.58 1.24 -7.42
CA LEU A 83 -14.66 2.04 -6.20
C LEU A 83 -14.20 1.25 -4.98
N ALA A 84 -14.62 0.00 -4.84
CA ALA A 84 -14.25 -0.84 -3.72
C ALA A 84 -12.74 -1.10 -3.67
N THR A 85 -12.12 -1.43 -4.81
CA THR A 85 -10.68 -1.67 -4.92
C THR A 85 -9.88 -0.39 -4.64
N MET A 86 -10.31 0.74 -5.19
CA MET A 86 -9.67 2.03 -4.99
C MET A 86 -9.67 2.46 -3.52
N LEU A 87 -10.82 2.33 -2.84
CA LEU A 87 -10.95 2.69 -1.43
C LEU A 87 -10.20 1.71 -0.52
N SER A 88 -10.25 0.42 -0.82
CA SER A 88 -9.52 -0.61 -0.06
C SER A 88 -8.01 -0.43 -0.20
N GLU A 89 -7.52 -0.05 -1.38
CA GLU A 89 -6.09 0.25 -1.60
C GLU A 89 -5.63 1.46 -0.78
N ALA A 90 -6.48 2.49 -0.67
CA ALA A 90 -6.17 3.66 0.15
C ALA A 90 -5.92 3.30 1.62
N VAL A 91 -6.54 2.23 2.13
CA VAL A 91 -6.35 1.76 3.52
C VAL A 91 -4.89 1.38 3.79
N TYR A 92 -4.21 0.70 2.84
CA TYR A 92 -2.79 0.39 3.01
C TYR A 92 -1.96 1.66 3.23
N GLY A 93 -2.19 2.69 2.43
CA GLY A 93 -1.48 3.95 2.54
C GLY A 93 -1.79 4.71 3.83
N VAL A 94 -3.05 4.73 4.25
CA VAL A 94 -3.46 5.39 5.50
C VAL A 94 -2.84 4.68 6.70
N VAL A 95 -2.94 3.35 6.78
CA VAL A 95 -2.35 2.54 7.86
C VAL A 95 -0.84 2.70 7.89
N GLY A 96 -0.18 2.64 6.72
CA GLY A 96 1.25 2.94 6.63
C GLY A 96 1.61 4.28 7.26
N GLY A 97 0.86 5.34 6.92
CA GLY A 97 1.11 6.67 7.43
C GLY A 97 0.83 6.85 8.94
N LEU A 98 -0.11 6.12 9.50
CA LEU A 98 -0.35 6.10 10.94
C LEU A 98 0.80 5.41 11.67
N LEU A 99 1.27 4.28 11.17
CA LEU A 99 2.37 3.52 11.77
C LEU A 99 3.72 4.21 11.59
N GLY A 100 3.93 4.95 10.50
CA GLY A 100 5.17 5.68 10.25
C GLY A 100 5.54 6.65 11.37
N ARG A 101 4.55 7.21 12.08
CA ARG A 101 4.78 8.08 13.23
C ARG A 101 5.47 7.37 14.40
N SER A 102 5.17 6.11 14.63
CA SER A 102 5.66 5.33 15.77
C SER A 102 6.86 4.45 15.43
N LEU A 103 6.90 3.93 14.19
CA LEU A 103 7.87 2.91 13.79
C LEU A 103 8.98 3.43 12.87
N ALA A 104 9.03 4.75 12.56
CA ALA A 104 10.08 5.32 11.70
C ALA A 104 11.48 5.09 12.29
N GLU A 105 11.70 5.39 13.57
CA GLU A 105 12.98 5.21 14.25
C GLU A 105 13.44 3.74 14.34
N PRO A 106 12.60 2.78 14.82
CA PRO A 106 12.95 1.36 14.78
C PRO A 106 13.24 0.84 13.38
N SER A 107 12.49 1.28 12.38
CA SER A 107 12.67 0.84 10.99
C SER A 107 13.97 1.39 10.38
N ARG A 108 14.41 2.58 10.78
CA ARG A 108 15.67 3.20 10.32
C ARG A 108 16.90 2.57 10.96
N LYS A 109 16.86 2.32 12.27
CA LYS A 109 17.98 1.74 13.03
C LYS A 109 18.13 0.26 12.68
N GLY A 110 19.34 -0.17 12.35
CA GLY A 110 19.67 -1.60 12.24
C GLY A 110 19.86 -2.22 13.63
N GLY A 111 19.94 -3.56 13.71
CA GLY A 111 20.29 -4.27 14.94
C GLY A 111 19.25 -5.30 15.39
N SER A 112 19.30 -5.67 16.66
CA SER A 112 18.33 -6.57 17.30
C SER A 112 16.93 -5.96 17.20
N GLY A 113 15.92 -6.65 16.79
CA GLY A 113 14.58 -6.11 16.58
C GLY A 113 14.17 -5.98 15.10
N GLN A 114 15.11 -6.23 14.18
CA GLN A 114 14.77 -6.21 12.75
C GLN A 114 13.93 -7.41 12.35
N PHE A 115 14.13 -8.54 13.00
CA PHE A 115 13.33 -9.73 12.76
C PHE A 115 11.88 -9.52 13.20
N GLU A 116 11.69 -8.96 14.39
CA GLU A 116 10.37 -8.64 14.93
C GLU A 116 9.61 -7.64 14.04
N LEU A 117 10.32 -6.62 13.51
CA LEU A 117 9.73 -5.68 12.57
C LEU A 117 9.30 -6.35 11.26
N ARG A 118 10.10 -7.28 10.74
CA ARG A 118 9.77 -8.04 9.53
C ARG A 118 8.54 -8.93 9.76
N VAL A 119 8.51 -9.64 10.89
CA VAL A 119 7.35 -10.45 11.27
C VAL A 119 6.11 -9.57 11.42
N PHE A 120 6.25 -8.44 12.11
CA PHE A 120 5.15 -7.48 12.28
C PHE A 120 4.61 -6.98 10.95
N PHE A 121 5.47 -6.50 10.04
CA PHE A 121 5.03 -6.02 8.73
C PHE A 121 4.45 -7.14 7.86
N GLY A 122 5.04 -8.34 7.89
CA GLY A 122 4.50 -9.50 7.17
C GLY A 122 3.09 -9.87 7.64
N THR A 123 2.89 -9.93 8.97
CA THR A 123 1.57 -10.19 9.57
C THR A 123 0.58 -9.08 9.21
N LEU A 124 1.02 -7.82 9.29
CA LEU A 124 0.19 -6.68 8.91
C LEU A 124 -0.21 -6.73 7.43
N GLY A 125 0.72 -7.10 6.55
CA GLY A 125 0.45 -7.30 5.12
C GLY A 125 -0.63 -8.36 4.89
N VAL A 126 -0.55 -9.49 5.59
CA VAL A 126 -1.60 -10.52 5.57
C VAL A 126 -2.97 -9.95 5.98
N PHE A 127 -3.03 -9.21 7.09
CA PHE A 127 -4.30 -8.66 7.58
C PHE A 127 -4.89 -7.62 6.64
N LEU A 128 -4.09 -6.70 6.13
CA LEU A 128 -4.55 -5.66 5.20
C LEU A 128 -5.05 -6.28 3.90
N THR A 129 -4.36 -7.31 3.40
CA THR A 129 -4.74 -8.02 2.19
C THR A 129 -6.03 -8.81 2.39
N LEU A 130 -6.20 -9.50 3.51
CA LEU A 130 -7.46 -10.16 3.84
C LEU A 130 -8.62 -9.17 3.90
N LEU A 131 -8.42 -8.01 4.53
CA LEU A 131 -9.44 -6.95 4.57
C LEU A 131 -9.82 -6.47 3.18
N TYR A 132 -8.80 -6.19 2.33
CA TYR A 132 -8.99 -5.81 0.95
C TYR A 132 -9.79 -6.86 0.18
N ASP A 133 -9.36 -8.13 0.24
CA ASP A 133 -9.98 -9.23 -0.49
C ASP A 133 -11.42 -9.51 -0.03
N VAL A 134 -11.70 -9.40 1.28
CA VAL A 134 -13.06 -9.54 1.80
C VAL A 134 -13.98 -8.44 1.26
N ILE A 135 -13.56 -7.18 1.34
CA ILE A 135 -14.37 -6.05 0.86
C ILE A 135 -14.65 -6.19 -0.64
N THR A 136 -13.62 -6.44 -1.43
CA THR A 136 -13.74 -6.54 -2.89
C THR A 136 -14.53 -7.77 -3.32
N THR A 137 -14.40 -8.91 -2.61
CA THR A 137 -15.19 -10.11 -2.86
C THR A 137 -16.68 -9.89 -2.57
N ILE A 138 -17.02 -9.23 -1.46
CA ILE A 138 -18.42 -8.90 -1.14
C ILE A 138 -19.04 -8.05 -2.26
N VAL A 139 -18.33 -7.02 -2.72
CA VAL A 139 -18.82 -6.17 -3.80
C VAL A 139 -18.92 -6.95 -5.12
N PHE A 140 -17.96 -7.82 -5.42
CA PHE A 140 -17.99 -8.67 -6.61
C PHE A 140 -19.19 -9.61 -6.62
N VAL A 141 -19.49 -10.26 -5.48
CA VAL A 141 -20.67 -11.15 -5.32
C VAL A 141 -21.97 -10.37 -5.54
N TYR A 142 -22.06 -9.19 -4.92
CA TYR A 142 -23.25 -8.35 -5.03
C TYR A 142 -23.50 -7.88 -6.47
N VAL A 143 -22.46 -7.44 -7.16
CA VAL A 143 -22.55 -6.97 -8.56
C VAL A 143 -22.82 -8.11 -9.54
N GLY A 144 -22.21 -9.28 -9.32
CA GLY A 144 -22.34 -10.44 -10.18
C GLY A 144 -23.62 -11.26 -9.95
N GLY A 145 -24.38 -10.96 -8.91
CA GLY A 145 -25.59 -11.73 -8.54
C GLY A 145 -25.29 -13.20 -8.22
N GLN A 146 -24.06 -13.52 -7.85
CA GLN A 146 -23.62 -14.89 -7.60
C GLN A 146 -23.96 -15.33 -6.17
N HIS A 147 -24.10 -16.65 -5.98
CA HIS A 147 -24.24 -17.20 -4.64
C HIS A 147 -22.91 -17.06 -3.88
N ILE A 148 -22.97 -16.56 -2.65
CA ILE A 148 -21.77 -16.23 -1.87
C ILE A 148 -20.82 -17.42 -1.68
N LEU A 149 -21.36 -18.61 -1.48
CA LEU A 149 -20.55 -19.82 -1.32
C LEU A 149 -19.76 -20.17 -2.59
N THR A 150 -20.37 -20.01 -3.76
CA THR A 150 -19.69 -20.22 -5.05
C THR A 150 -18.54 -19.21 -5.22
N ALA A 151 -18.79 -17.94 -4.91
CA ALA A 151 -17.77 -16.90 -5.03
C ALA A 151 -16.60 -17.11 -4.05
N ILE A 152 -16.88 -17.55 -2.81
CA ILE A 152 -15.83 -17.91 -1.85
C ILE A 152 -14.99 -19.07 -2.37
N ILE A 153 -15.61 -20.16 -2.82
CA ILE A 153 -14.87 -21.34 -3.32
C ILE A 153 -14.00 -20.98 -4.51
N MET A 154 -14.53 -20.20 -5.46
CA MET A 154 -13.76 -19.75 -6.63
C MET A 154 -12.71 -18.70 -6.28
N GLY A 155 -12.95 -17.85 -5.28
CA GLY A 155 -12.07 -16.78 -4.86
C GLY A 155 -10.89 -17.25 -3.99
N VAL A 156 -11.02 -18.36 -3.23
CA VAL A 156 -9.99 -18.83 -2.30
C VAL A 156 -8.60 -18.96 -2.93
N PRO A 157 -8.41 -19.56 -4.12
CA PRO A 157 -7.08 -19.65 -4.72
C PRO A 157 -6.45 -18.28 -4.98
N PHE A 158 -7.26 -17.31 -5.41
CA PHE A 158 -6.81 -15.92 -5.65
C PHE A 158 -6.42 -15.22 -4.35
N ILE A 159 -7.25 -15.34 -3.33
CA ILE A 159 -7.03 -14.77 -2.00
C ILE A 159 -5.76 -15.35 -1.39
N LEU A 160 -5.55 -16.66 -1.47
CA LEU A 160 -4.36 -17.31 -0.92
C LEU A 160 -3.08 -16.79 -1.58
N VAL A 161 -3.04 -16.69 -2.90
CA VAL A 161 -1.86 -16.15 -3.61
C VAL A 161 -1.61 -14.69 -3.21
N HIS A 162 -2.64 -13.87 -3.15
CA HIS A 162 -2.53 -12.46 -2.77
C HIS A 162 -2.03 -12.29 -1.35
N VAL A 163 -2.64 -12.98 -0.39
CA VAL A 163 -2.28 -12.92 1.03
C VAL A 163 -0.86 -13.42 1.28
N LEU A 164 -0.47 -14.55 0.68
CA LEU A 164 0.86 -15.12 0.86
C LEU A 164 1.93 -14.24 0.21
N SER A 165 1.71 -13.75 -1.00
CA SER A 165 2.65 -12.85 -1.68
C SER A 165 2.81 -11.54 -0.91
N ASN A 166 1.74 -10.94 -0.42
CA ASN A 166 1.82 -9.71 0.38
C ASN A 166 2.45 -9.94 1.75
N GLY A 167 2.18 -11.05 2.41
CA GLY A 167 2.88 -11.43 3.63
C GLY A 167 4.40 -11.47 3.43
N LEU A 168 4.86 -12.04 2.31
CA LEU A 168 6.27 -12.08 1.94
C LEU A 168 6.80 -10.68 1.56
N PHE A 169 6.08 -9.94 0.72
CA PHE A 169 6.52 -8.60 0.29
C PHE A 169 6.62 -7.63 1.46
N PHE A 170 5.65 -7.64 2.36
CA PHE A 170 5.68 -6.78 3.54
C PHE A 170 6.77 -7.22 4.53
N GLY A 171 6.88 -8.52 4.80
CA GLY A 171 7.87 -9.05 5.74
C GLY A 171 9.32 -8.83 5.27
N LEU A 172 9.58 -9.01 3.98
CA LEU A 172 10.93 -8.87 3.42
C LEU A 172 11.20 -7.47 2.88
N GLY A 173 10.19 -6.81 2.31
CA GLY A 173 10.30 -5.58 1.53
C GLY A 173 10.09 -4.28 2.31
N CYS A 174 9.21 -4.23 3.33
CA CYS A 174 8.90 -2.97 4.02
C CYS A 174 10.13 -2.30 4.63
N VAL A 175 10.89 -3.03 5.44
CA VAL A 175 12.05 -2.45 6.14
C VAL A 175 13.11 -1.91 5.16
N PRO A 176 13.57 -2.67 4.15
CA PRO A 176 14.52 -2.15 3.18
C PRO A 176 13.95 -0.99 2.35
N ALA A 177 12.70 -1.06 1.90
CA ALA A 177 12.07 0.01 1.12
C ALA A 177 11.98 1.31 1.92
N ILE A 178 11.51 1.23 3.16
CA ILE A 178 11.44 2.39 4.07
C ILE A 178 12.84 3.01 4.25
N ARG A 179 13.87 2.20 4.47
CA ARG A 179 15.25 2.69 4.62
C ARG A 179 15.78 3.39 3.37
N VAL A 180 15.53 2.81 2.21
CA VAL A 180 15.96 3.42 0.94
C VAL A 180 15.28 4.77 0.76
N VAL A 181 13.96 4.84 0.92
CA VAL A 181 13.21 6.09 0.79
C VAL A 181 13.69 7.13 1.79
N MET A 182 13.82 6.76 3.07
CA MET A 182 14.30 7.69 4.11
C MET A 182 15.73 8.21 3.84
N LYS A 183 16.60 7.37 3.32
CA LYS A 183 17.98 7.76 2.95
C LYS A 183 18.00 8.69 1.74
N THR A 184 17.16 8.44 0.75
CA THR A 184 17.13 9.20 -0.52
C THR A 184 16.50 10.58 -0.36
N VAL A 185 15.40 10.65 0.40
CA VAL A 185 14.65 11.90 0.56
C VAL A 185 15.28 12.81 1.62
N GLY A 186 16.20 12.26 2.44
CA GLY A 186 16.87 12.96 3.52
C GLY A 186 15.98 13.19 4.74
N GLY A 187 16.61 13.38 5.91
CA GLY A 187 15.91 13.60 7.18
C GLY A 187 14.99 14.83 7.21
N ARG A 188 15.21 15.79 6.30
CA ARG A 188 14.41 17.02 6.19
C ARG A 188 12.93 16.78 5.90
N ALA A 189 12.59 15.76 5.13
CA ALA A 189 11.20 15.43 4.83
C ALA A 189 10.44 14.88 6.05
N PHE A 190 11.17 14.37 7.04
CA PHE A 190 10.63 13.76 8.25
C PHE A 190 10.77 14.62 9.50
N GLY A 191 11.33 15.83 9.39
CA GLY A 191 11.61 16.69 10.56
C GLY A 191 12.63 16.10 11.55
N ILE A 192 13.47 15.16 11.08
CA ILE A 192 14.53 14.55 11.87
C ILE A 192 15.80 15.40 11.69
N PRO A 193 16.41 15.94 12.77
CA PRO A 193 17.66 16.67 12.65
C PRO A 193 18.76 15.76 12.08
N GLU A 194 19.49 16.26 11.09
CA GLU A 194 20.74 15.63 10.67
C GLU A 194 21.74 15.72 11.85
N LYS A 195 22.26 14.58 12.29
CA LYS A 195 23.40 14.53 13.21
C LYS A 195 24.68 14.56 12.41
#